data_70757950042c7a15a71c32fe02bdfe4e
#
_entry.id   70757950042c7a15a71c32fe02bdfe4e
#
_cell.length_a   1.000
_cell.length_b   1.000
_cell.length_c   1.000
_cell.angle_alpha   90.00
_cell.angle_beta   90.00
_cell.angle_gamma   90.00
#
_symmetry.space_group_name_H-M   'P 1'
#
loop_
_entity.id
_entity.type
_entity.pdbx_description
1 polymer ?
#
loop_
_entity_poly.entity_id
_entity_poly.type
_entity_poly.pdbx_seq_one_letter_code
_entity_poly.pdbx_strand_id
1 'polypeptide(L)'
;MDMEIDFKNYQLSHELRGHEDDVRGICVCGNAGIATSSRDKTVRYWVPDPTDKRKYESSKILLGHSSFVGPLAWIPPNQDFVEGAIVSGGMDTMVLVWNLSNGEKVQSLKGHHLQVTGVVLDGEDIVSCSVDCTLRRWRKGELVENWEAHKSAIQAIIKLPSGELVTGSTDTTLKLWKGKTCLHTFAGHSDTVRGLAEMHGLGILSASHDGSIRLWALTGEVLMEMVGHASIVYSVDSHVSGLIVSGSEDCSAKIWKDGACVQSIEHPGCVWDVKFLENGDIVTACSDGAVRIWTSYQERIAEPADLDSYVSQLSQYKLSRKRVGGLKLDDLPGLEALQIPGTTDGQTKVIREGDNGVAYAWNLREQKWDKIGEVVDGPEDGMKRPVLDGFEYDYVFDVDIGDGEPIRKLPYNRLDNPYDTADKWLLKENLPLAYRQQIVEFILQNSGQGGVALDSSFRDPFTGANAYIPGGSSSMSAVSAKPTFKHIPKKGMLVFDVAQFDGILKKITEFHNSLLSDPVGCFTIISFLFHHCGFKFLIFIS
;
A
#
# COMPACT_ATOMS: atom_id res chain seq x y z
N MET A 1 32.01 -28.68 -21.63
CA MET A 1 31.67 -27.62 -22.63
C MET A 1 30.39 -27.00 -22.14
N ASP A 2 30.54 -26.00 -21.27
CA ASP A 2 29.44 -25.22 -20.81
C ASP A 2 29.01 -24.32 -21.97
N MET A 3 27.86 -24.63 -22.58
CA MET A 3 27.22 -23.66 -23.45
C MET A 3 26.72 -22.54 -22.55
N GLU A 4 27.49 -21.46 -22.41
CA GLU A 4 26.96 -20.19 -21.99
C GLU A 4 25.81 -19.85 -22.93
N ILE A 5 24.58 -20.06 -22.47
CA ILE A 5 23.41 -19.56 -23.19
C ILE A 5 23.49 -18.04 -23.02
N ASP A 6 23.88 -17.39 -24.13
CA ASP A 6 24.04 -15.93 -24.18
C ASP A 6 22.68 -15.28 -23.81
N PHE A 7 22.62 -14.65 -22.62
CA PHE A 7 21.39 -13.98 -22.15
C PHE A 7 21.11 -12.82 -23.08
N LYS A 8 19.96 -12.83 -23.76
CA LYS A 8 19.52 -11.73 -24.60
C LYS A 8 18.69 -10.75 -23.78
N ASN A 9 19.06 -9.48 -23.82
CA ASN A 9 18.35 -8.42 -23.13
C ASN A 9 16.92 -8.28 -23.66
N TYR A 10 15.99 -8.07 -22.73
CA TYR A 10 14.61 -7.72 -23.02
C TYR A 10 14.51 -6.25 -23.40
N GLN A 11 13.73 -5.98 -24.42
CA GLN A 11 13.40 -4.63 -24.90
C GLN A 11 11.89 -4.47 -25.01
N LEU A 12 11.40 -3.24 -25.04
CA LEU A 12 9.98 -2.97 -25.20
C LEU A 12 9.48 -3.59 -26.51
N SER A 13 8.40 -4.34 -26.42
CA SER A 13 7.67 -4.89 -27.56
C SER A 13 6.41 -4.06 -27.84
N HIS A 14 5.62 -3.82 -26.81
CA HIS A 14 4.37 -3.09 -26.96
C HIS A 14 3.94 -2.44 -25.64
N GLU A 15 3.20 -1.33 -25.73
CA GLU A 15 2.61 -0.65 -24.58
C GLU A 15 1.09 -0.63 -24.73
N LEU A 16 0.39 -1.16 -23.71
CA LEU A 16 -1.06 -1.19 -23.61
C LEU A 16 -1.53 -0.02 -22.76
N ARG A 17 -2.25 0.90 -23.38
CA ARG A 17 -2.83 2.07 -22.71
C ARG A 17 -4.35 2.01 -22.72
N GLY A 18 -4.95 2.47 -21.63
CA GLY A 18 -6.40 2.52 -21.51
C GLY A 18 -6.87 2.63 -20.07
N HIS A 19 -6.13 2.10 -19.09
CA HIS A 19 -6.41 2.37 -17.70
C HIS A 19 -6.14 3.84 -17.37
N GLU A 20 -6.97 4.40 -16.50
CA GLU A 20 -6.93 5.83 -16.10
C GLU A 20 -6.17 6.03 -14.78
N ASP A 21 -5.77 4.94 -14.11
CA ASP A 21 -5.05 4.95 -12.83
C ASP A 21 -4.14 3.72 -12.74
N ASP A 22 -3.37 3.56 -11.66
CA ASP A 22 -2.45 2.46 -11.39
C ASP A 22 -2.98 1.10 -11.87
N VAL A 23 -2.19 0.37 -12.65
CA VAL A 23 -2.48 -1.03 -12.98
C VAL A 23 -1.91 -1.92 -11.89
N ARG A 24 -2.77 -2.74 -11.26
CA ARG A 24 -2.47 -3.44 -10.02
C ARG A 24 -2.28 -4.95 -10.16
N GLY A 25 -2.81 -5.54 -11.21
CA GLY A 25 -2.72 -6.98 -11.41
C GLY A 25 -2.74 -7.36 -12.87
N ILE A 26 -2.08 -8.47 -13.16
CA ILE A 26 -1.99 -9.11 -14.47
C ILE A 26 -2.42 -10.56 -14.34
N CYS A 27 -3.24 -11.03 -15.27
CA CYS A 27 -3.54 -12.43 -15.45
C CYS A 27 -3.30 -12.83 -16.90
N VAL A 28 -2.41 -13.77 -17.12
CA VAL A 28 -2.16 -14.35 -18.43
C VAL A 28 -3.23 -15.41 -18.72
N CYS A 29 -3.97 -15.24 -19.79
CA CYS A 29 -5.08 -16.11 -20.18
C CYS A 29 -4.60 -17.10 -21.27
N GLY A 30 -3.50 -17.78 -21.03
CA GLY A 30 -2.83 -18.61 -22.03
C GLY A 30 -2.49 -17.81 -23.28
N ASN A 31 -2.71 -18.40 -24.46
CA ASN A 31 -2.54 -17.71 -25.74
C ASN A 31 -3.77 -16.85 -26.16
N ALA A 32 -4.84 -16.83 -25.34
CA ALA A 32 -6.07 -16.10 -25.68
C ALA A 32 -5.94 -14.60 -25.41
N GLY A 33 -5.11 -14.20 -24.45
CA GLY A 33 -4.93 -12.79 -24.13
C GLY A 33 -4.39 -12.51 -22.73
N ILE A 34 -4.52 -11.27 -22.32
CA ILE A 34 -4.06 -10.77 -21.01
C ILE A 34 -5.22 -10.03 -20.37
N ALA A 35 -5.50 -10.30 -19.10
CA ALA A 35 -6.40 -9.47 -18.29
C ALA A 35 -5.58 -8.60 -17.35
N THR A 36 -6.00 -7.34 -17.18
CA THR A 36 -5.36 -6.38 -16.28
C THR A 36 -6.40 -5.70 -15.40
N SER A 37 -6.03 -5.42 -14.16
CA SER A 37 -6.87 -4.75 -13.17
C SER A 37 -6.25 -3.45 -12.70
N SER A 38 -7.08 -2.49 -12.32
CA SER A 38 -6.59 -1.15 -11.99
C SER A 38 -7.32 -0.53 -10.80
N ARG A 39 -6.67 0.51 -10.28
CA ARG A 39 -7.24 1.42 -9.31
C ARG A 39 -8.40 2.24 -9.89
N ASP A 40 -8.51 2.35 -11.22
CA ASP A 40 -9.65 2.94 -11.95
C ASP A 40 -10.94 2.13 -11.81
N LYS A 41 -10.93 1.03 -11.01
CA LYS A 41 -12.06 0.12 -10.71
C LYS A 41 -12.47 -0.77 -11.87
N THR A 42 -11.69 -0.82 -12.95
CA THR A 42 -11.96 -1.64 -14.12
C THR A 42 -11.04 -2.85 -14.21
N VAL A 43 -11.52 -3.87 -14.91
CA VAL A 43 -10.69 -4.95 -15.46
C VAL A 43 -10.75 -4.83 -16.97
N ARG A 44 -9.60 -4.88 -17.64
CA ARG A 44 -9.51 -4.86 -19.10
C ARG A 44 -8.99 -6.18 -19.62
N TYR A 45 -9.56 -6.64 -20.71
CA TYR A 45 -9.11 -7.83 -21.42
C TYR A 45 -8.53 -7.45 -22.78
N TRP A 46 -7.30 -7.86 -23.01
CA TRP A 46 -6.49 -7.55 -24.18
C TRP A 46 -6.26 -8.82 -24.98
N VAL A 47 -6.54 -8.77 -26.26
CA VAL A 47 -6.34 -9.89 -27.17
C VAL A 47 -5.21 -9.59 -28.14
N PRO A 48 -4.39 -10.58 -28.52
CA PRO A 48 -3.33 -10.38 -29.50
C PRO A 48 -3.93 -10.08 -30.86
N ASP A 49 -3.33 -9.13 -31.58
CA ASP A 49 -3.71 -8.84 -32.98
C ASP A 49 -3.37 -10.06 -33.85
N PRO A 50 -4.31 -10.58 -34.63
CA PRO A 50 -4.08 -11.75 -35.48
C PRO A 50 -3.07 -11.48 -36.61
N THR A 51 -2.87 -10.21 -36.99
CA THR A 51 -1.98 -9.79 -38.09
C THR A 51 -0.61 -9.35 -37.64
N ASP A 52 -0.52 -8.75 -36.43
CA ASP A 52 0.74 -8.29 -35.84
C ASP A 52 0.87 -8.83 -34.41
N LYS A 53 1.62 -9.94 -34.26
CA LYS A 53 1.83 -10.61 -32.97
C LYS A 53 2.48 -9.74 -31.88
N ARG A 54 2.95 -8.53 -32.23
CA ARG A 54 3.48 -7.55 -31.28
C ARG A 54 2.37 -6.77 -30.59
N LYS A 55 1.22 -6.64 -31.24
CA LYS A 55 0.13 -5.78 -30.80
C LYS A 55 -0.95 -6.55 -30.06
N TYR A 56 -1.55 -5.85 -29.13
CA TYR A 56 -2.74 -6.28 -28.39
C TYR A 56 -3.79 -5.20 -28.47
N GLU A 57 -5.03 -5.59 -28.61
CA GLU A 57 -6.17 -4.69 -28.64
C GLU A 57 -7.04 -4.88 -27.42
N SER A 58 -7.62 -3.79 -26.91
CA SER A 58 -8.59 -3.83 -25.82
C SER A 58 -9.89 -4.44 -26.32
N SER A 59 -10.14 -5.68 -25.97
CA SER A 59 -11.35 -6.41 -26.40
C SER A 59 -12.54 -6.14 -25.49
N LYS A 60 -12.33 -6.07 -24.16
CA LYS A 60 -13.40 -5.88 -23.18
C LYS A 60 -12.96 -4.94 -22.06
N ILE A 61 -13.92 -4.17 -21.56
CA ILE A 61 -13.80 -3.40 -20.32
C ILE A 61 -14.89 -3.89 -19.38
N LEU A 62 -14.48 -4.47 -18.24
CA LEU A 62 -15.37 -5.11 -17.27
C LEU A 62 -15.61 -4.12 -16.13
N LEU A 63 -16.86 -3.66 -16.00
CA LEU A 63 -17.28 -2.61 -15.08
C LEU A 63 -18.22 -3.17 -14.01
N GLY A 64 -17.92 -2.94 -12.71
CA GLY A 64 -18.81 -3.36 -11.64
C GLY A 64 -18.21 -3.44 -10.25
N HIS A 65 -16.89 -3.29 -10.09
CA HIS A 65 -16.29 -3.02 -8.81
C HIS A 65 -16.56 -1.56 -8.38
N SER A 66 -16.80 -1.33 -7.09
CA SER A 66 -17.03 0.00 -6.54
C SER A 66 -15.74 0.66 -6.03
N SER A 67 -14.66 -0.10 -5.89
CA SER A 67 -13.33 0.36 -5.51
C SER A 67 -12.27 -0.31 -6.38
N PHE A 68 -10.98 -0.01 -6.15
CA PHE A 68 -9.91 -0.53 -6.99
C PHE A 68 -9.82 -2.06 -6.97
N VAL A 69 -9.40 -2.62 -8.11
CA VAL A 69 -9.29 -4.05 -8.38
C VAL A 69 -7.81 -4.45 -8.34
N GLY A 70 -7.51 -5.54 -7.63
CA GLY A 70 -6.15 -6.08 -7.54
C GLY A 70 -6.02 -7.45 -8.21
N PRO A 71 -6.25 -8.54 -7.46
CA PRO A 71 -5.96 -9.87 -7.94
C PRO A 71 -6.91 -10.31 -9.04
N LEU A 72 -6.36 -11.07 -9.99
CA LEU A 72 -7.08 -11.69 -11.10
C LEU A 72 -6.76 -13.18 -11.18
N ALA A 73 -7.74 -13.95 -11.66
CA ALA A 73 -7.55 -15.34 -12.10
C ALA A 73 -8.36 -15.59 -13.37
N TRP A 74 -7.90 -16.53 -14.17
CA TRP A 74 -8.54 -16.90 -15.43
C TRP A 74 -9.16 -18.30 -15.35
N ILE A 75 -10.44 -18.41 -15.69
CA ILE A 75 -11.15 -19.66 -15.91
C ILE A 75 -11.02 -19.98 -17.39
N PRO A 76 -10.32 -21.07 -17.77
CA PRO A 76 -10.17 -21.46 -19.17
C PRO A 76 -11.53 -21.76 -19.82
N PRO A 77 -11.62 -21.71 -21.15
CA PRO A 77 -12.82 -22.10 -21.90
C PRO A 77 -13.35 -23.45 -21.45
N ASN A 78 -14.63 -23.50 -21.16
CA ASN A 78 -15.36 -24.70 -20.73
C ASN A 78 -16.83 -24.66 -21.18
N GLN A 79 -17.65 -25.60 -20.72
CA GLN A 79 -19.07 -25.67 -21.14
C GLN A 79 -19.89 -24.45 -20.66
N ASP A 80 -19.56 -23.87 -19.51
CA ASP A 80 -20.26 -22.70 -18.95
C ASP A 80 -19.71 -21.39 -19.53
N PHE A 81 -18.43 -21.35 -19.90
CA PHE A 81 -17.73 -20.16 -20.41
C PHE A 81 -16.97 -20.51 -21.70
N VAL A 82 -17.60 -20.28 -22.83
CA VAL A 82 -17.06 -20.68 -24.16
C VAL A 82 -15.73 -20.00 -24.49
N GLU A 83 -15.59 -18.72 -24.14
CA GLU A 83 -14.33 -17.96 -24.30
C GLU A 83 -13.53 -17.83 -22.98
N GLY A 84 -13.96 -18.57 -21.95
CA GLY A 84 -13.41 -18.46 -20.61
C GLY A 84 -14.06 -17.34 -19.79
N ALA A 85 -13.56 -17.17 -18.57
CA ALA A 85 -14.02 -16.13 -17.67
C ALA A 85 -12.85 -15.54 -16.84
N ILE A 86 -13.01 -14.32 -16.37
CA ILE A 86 -12.09 -13.67 -15.43
C ILE A 86 -12.73 -13.64 -14.05
N VAL A 87 -11.93 -13.95 -13.04
CA VAL A 87 -12.25 -13.75 -11.63
C VAL A 87 -11.42 -12.57 -11.13
N SER A 88 -12.07 -11.60 -10.51
CA SER A 88 -11.40 -10.40 -9.97
C SER A 88 -11.73 -10.20 -8.50
N GLY A 89 -10.75 -9.77 -7.71
CA GLY A 89 -10.90 -9.36 -6.32
C GLY A 89 -10.68 -7.87 -6.14
N GLY A 90 -11.49 -7.23 -5.31
CA GLY A 90 -11.45 -5.77 -5.11
C GLY A 90 -11.25 -5.32 -3.67
N MET A 91 -10.87 -4.06 -3.51
CA MET A 91 -10.89 -3.39 -2.21
C MET A 91 -12.32 -3.20 -1.68
N ASP A 92 -13.33 -3.31 -2.55
CA ASP A 92 -14.75 -3.34 -2.20
C ASP A 92 -15.21 -4.64 -1.54
N THR A 93 -14.26 -5.51 -1.16
CA THR A 93 -14.46 -6.81 -0.49
C THR A 93 -15.12 -7.88 -1.36
N MET A 94 -15.35 -7.58 -2.64
CA MET A 94 -16.06 -8.47 -3.57
C MET A 94 -15.09 -9.32 -4.37
N VAL A 95 -15.52 -10.54 -4.69
CA VAL A 95 -14.97 -11.34 -5.79
C VAL A 95 -16.03 -11.42 -6.88
N LEU A 96 -15.67 -10.99 -8.10
CA LEU A 96 -16.57 -10.96 -9.23
C LEU A 96 -16.10 -11.92 -10.33
N VAL A 97 -17.05 -12.58 -11.00
CA VAL A 97 -16.77 -13.45 -12.14
C VAL A 97 -17.40 -12.85 -13.40
N TRP A 98 -16.61 -12.78 -14.46
CA TRP A 98 -16.94 -12.11 -15.72
C TRP A 98 -16.86 -13.09 -16.88
N ASN A 99 -17.91 -13.22 -17.65
CA ASN A 99 -17.91 -14.02 -18.87
C ASN A 99 -17.20 -13.25 -20.00
N LEU A 100 -16.13 -13.80 -20.57
CA LEU A 100 -15.39 -13.13 -21.65
C LEU A 100 -16.15 -13.06 -22.97
N SER A 101 -17.13 -13.93 -23.24
CA SER A 101 -17.89 -13.89 -24.47
C SER A 101 -18.70 -12.59 -24.64
N ASN A 102 -19.32 -12.11 -23.57
CA ASN A 102 -20.16 -10.91 -23.58
C ASN A 102 -19.68 -9.76 -22.69
N GLY A 103 -18.67 -10.00 -21.81
CA GLY A 103 -18.17 -9.02 -20.85
C GLY A 103 -19.08 -8.80 -19.63
N GLU A 104 -20.11 -9.62 -19.44
CA GLU A 104 -21.06 -9.47 -18.35
C GLU A 104 -20.57 -10.11 -17.06
N LYS A 105 -20.95 -9.49 -15.95
CA LYS A 105 -20.75 -10.04 -14.62
C LYS A 105 -21.77 -11.15 -14.35
N VAL A 106 -21.28 -12.38 -14.18
CA VAL A 106 -22.14 -13.56 -13.96
C VAL A 106 -22.27 -13.98 -12.50
N GLN A 107 -21.26 -13.66 -11.67
CA GLN A 107 -21.30 -13.96 -10.24
C GLN A 107 -20.75 -12.80 -9.41
N SER A 108 -21.28 -12.67 -8.19
CA SER A 108 -20.83 -11.71 -7.17
C SER A 108 -20.73 -12.45 -5.83
N LEU A 109 -19.50 -12.81 -5.45
CA LEU A 109 -19.21 -13.59 -4.26
C LEU A 109 -18.98 -12.65 -3.09
N LYS A 110 -19.92 -12.61 -2.16
CA LYS A 110 -19.90 -11.73 -0.98
C LYS A 110 -19.56 -12.54 0.26
N GLY A 111 -18.62 -12.03 1.05
CA GLY A 111 -18.29 -12.68 2.32
C GLY A 111 -17.07 -12.10 3.01
N HIS A 112 -16.04 -11.72 2.28
CA HIS A 112 -14.89 -11.05 2.89
C HIS A 112 -15.30 -9.72 3.55
N HIS A 113 -14.63 -9.38 4.65
CA HIS A 113 -14.91 -8.17 5.42
C HIS A 113 -13.95 -7.01 5.08
N LEU A 114 -12.81 -7.35 4.49
CA LEU A 114 -11.78 -6.41 4.05
C LEU A 114 -11.36 -6.75 2.62
N GLN A 115 -10.43 -5.98 2.07
CA GLN A 115 -9.91 -6.11 0.71
C GLN A 115 -9.55 -7.57 0.37
N VAL A 116 -9.99 -8.00 -0.81
CA VAL A 116 -9.52 -9.25 -1.43
C VAL A 116 -8.16 -8.99 -2.07
N THR A 117 -7.16 -9.76 -1.68
CA THR A 117 -5.75 -9.57 -2.07
C THR A 117 -5.22 -10.67 -2.99
N GLY A 118 -5.94 -11.77 -3.10
CA GLY A 118 -5.59 -12.86 -4.01
C GLY A 118 -6.78 -13.73 -4.38
N VAL A 119 -6.77 -14.26 -5.59
CA VAL A 119 -7.76 -15.22 -6.10
C VAL A 119 -7.04 -16.28 -6.94
N VAL A 120 -7.42 -17.54 -6.76
CA VAL A 120 -6.91 -18.68 -7.55
C VAL A 120 -8.04 -19.66 -7.83
N LEU A 121 -7.82 -20.51 -8.85
CA LEU A 121 -8.73 -21.63 -9.15
C LEU A 121 -8.22 -22.92 -8.50
N ASP A 122 -9.11 -23.68 -7.91
CA ASP A 122 -8.85 -25.02 -7.39
C ASP A 122 -9.87 -26.02 -7.93
N GLY A 123 -9.58 -26.57 -9.11
CA GLY A 123 -10.53 -27.32 -9.92
C GLY A 123 -11.66 -26.40 -10.42
N GLU A 124 -12.91 -26.69 -10.03
CA GLU A 124 -14.08 -25.86 -10.34
C GLU A 124 -14.32 -24.76 -9.28
N ASP A 125 -13.57 -24.81 -8.17
CA ASP A 125 -13.73 -23.86 -7.07
C ASP A 125 -12.86 -22.61 -7.29
N ILE A 126 -13.35 -21.49 -6.80
CA ILE A 126 -12.57 -20.27 -6.65
C ILE A 126 -12.12 -20.23 -5.19
N VAL A 127 -10.85 -19.94 -4.95
CA VAL A 127 -10.33 -19.67 -3.61
C VAL A 127 -9.82 -18.25 -3.57
N SER A 128 -10.31 -17.49 -2.60
CA SER A 128 -9.91 -16.08 -2.39
C SER A 128 -9.27 -15.90 -1.02
N CYS A 129 -8.32 -14.97 -0.94
CA CYS A 129 -7.70 -14.52 0.30
C CYS A 129 -7.90 -13.02 0.50
N SER A 130 -7.80 -12.57 1.75
CA SER A 130 -8.10 -11.20 2.11
C SER A 130 -7.24 -10.67 3.25
N VAL A 131 -7.23 -9.35 3.36
CA VAL A 131 -6.72 -8.60 4.53
C VAL A 131 -7.45 -9.02 5.83
N ASP A 132 -8.65 -9.61 5.74
CA ASP A 132 -9.40 -10.15 6.89
C ASP A 132 -8.81 -11.45 7.48
N CYS A 133 -7.60 -11.84 7.06
CA CYS A 133 -6.86 -13.01 7.52
C CYS A 133 -7.48 -14.36 7.13
N THR A 134 -8.53 -14.36 6.31
CA THR A 134 -9.26 -15.59 5.94
C THR A 134 -9.01 -16.00 4.49
N LEU A 135 -9.11 -17.33 4.28
CA LEU A 135 -9.28 -17.94 2.98
C LEU A 135 -10.74 -18.39 2.84
N ARG A 136 -11.31 -18.16 1.67
CA ARG A 136 -12.67 -18.57 1.33
C ARG A 136 -12.70 -19.36 0.05
N ARG A 137 -13.44 -20.47 0.08
CA ARG A 137 -13.66 -21.34 -1.08
C ARG A 137 -15.10 -21.19 -1.56
N TRP A 138 -15.24 -20.96 -2.84
CA TRP A 138 -16.53 -20.72 -3.50
C TRP A 138 -16.76 -21.76 -4.58
N ARG A 139 -17.97 -22.33 -4.61
CA ARG A 139 -18.39 -23.27 -5.65
C ARG A 139 -19.73 -22.81 -6.21
N LYS A 140 -19.79 -22.60 -7.53
CA LYS A 140 -21.03 -22.18 -8.24
C LYS A 140 -21.71 -20.96 -7.60
N GLY A 141 -20.91 -20.01 -7.10
CA GLY A 141 -21.42 -18.78 -6.49
C GLY A 141 -21.66 -18.85 -4.98
N GLU A 142 -21.61 -20.03 -4.37
CA GLU A 142 -21.87 -20.25 -2.94
C GLU A 142 -20.58 -20.43 -2.14
N LEU A 143 -20.56 -19.90 -0.91
CA LEU A 143 -19.47 -20.09 0.03
C LEU A 143 -19.52 -21.52 0.61
N VAL A 144 -18.54 -22.36 0.28
CA VAL A 144 -18.48 -23.75 0.78
C VAL A 144 -17.53 -23.90 1.95
N GLU A 145 -16.48 -23.10 2.01
CA GLU A 145 -15.49 -23.15 3.10
C GLU A 145 -14.96 -21.77 3.45
N ASN A 146 -14.69 -21.58 4.74
CA ASN A 146 -14.03 -20.40 5.29
C ASN A 146 -13.11 -20.83 6.43
N TRP A 147 -11.88 -20.33 6.48
CA TRP A 147 -10.96 -20.56 7.60
C TRP A 147 -9.96 -19.42 7.76
N GLU A 148 -9.55 -19.18 9.00
CA GLU A 148 -8.47 -18.28 9.32
C GLU A 148 -7.14 -18.95 8.97
N ALA A 149 -6.36 -18.31 8.09
CA ALA A 149 -5.12 -18.89 7.59
C ALA A 149 -3.88 -18.28 8.24
N HIS A 150 -3.90 -16.98 8.51
CA HIS A 150 -2.79 -16.25 9.09
C HIS A 150 -3.26 -15.39 10.26
N LYS A 151 -2.31 -14.97 11.10
CA LYS A 151 -2.57 -14.06 12.23
C LYS A 151 -2.69 -12.59 11.80
N SER A 152 -2.28 -12.29 10.58
CA SER A 152 -2.32 -10.95 9.97
C SER A 152 -2.79 -11.05 8.53
N ALA A 153 -2.96 -9.89 7.88
CA ALA A 153 -3.46 -9.80 6.52
C ALA A 153 -2.74 -10.76 5.55
N ILE A 154 -3.52 -11.48 4.77
CA ILE A 154 -2.99 -12.30 3.68
C ILE A 154 -2.80 -11.38 2.48
N GLN A 155 -1.66 -11.47 1.79
CA GLN A 155 -1.32 -10.59 0.69
C GLN A 155 -1.23 -11.28 -0.66
N ALA A 156 -0.96 -12.59 -0.65
CA ALA A 156 -0.83 -13.38 -1.87
C ALA A 156 -1.32 -14.80 -1.66
N ILE A 157 -1.78 -15.42 -2.74
CA ILE A 157 -2.12 -16.84 -2.81
C ILE A 157 -1.75 -17.38 -4.19
N ILE A 158 -1.17 -18.57 -4.22
CA ILE A 158 -0.99 -19.35 -5.44
C ILE A 158 -1.45 -20.79 -5.22
N LYS A 159 -1.70 -21.50 -6.31
CA LYS A 159 -1.93 -22.94 -6.30
C LYS A 159 -0.77 -23.63 -7.01
N LEU A 160 -0.21 -24.64 -6.36
CA LEU A 160 0.83 -25.47 -6.94
C LEU A 160 0.20 -26.55 -7.86
N PRO A 161 0.94 -27.05 -8.86
CA PRO A 161 0.47 -28.14 -9.74
C PRO A 161 0.14 -29.42 -8.98
N SER A 162 0.78 -29.67 -7.84
CA SER A 162 0.51 -30.77 -6.92
C SER A 162 -0.83 -30.65 -6.16
N GLY A 163 -1.48 -29.47 -6.26
CA GLY A 163 -2.81 -29.20 -5.73
C GLY A 163 -2.84 -28.48 -4.39
N GLU A 164 -1.69 -28.25 -3.76
CA GLU A 164 -1.60 -27.47 -2.55
C GLU A 164 -1.70 -25.98 -2.84
N LEU A 165 -2.20 -25.21 -1.84
CA LEU A 165 -2.23 -23.75 -1.87
C LEU A 165 -1.03 -23.20 -1.08
N VAL A 166 -0.48 -22.09 -1.53
CA VAL A 166 0.53 -21.32 -0.79
C VAL A 166 0.02 -19.91 -0.55
N THR A 167 0.15 -19.43 0.67
CA THR A 167 -0.26 -18.06 1.05
C THR A 167 0.91 -17.29 1.61
N GLY A 168 0.97 -15.98 1.32
CA GLY A 168 1.94 -15.03 1.90
C GLY A 168 1.20 -13.95 2.69
N SER A 169 1.80 -13.50 3.80
CA SER A 169 1.12 -12.64 4.76
C SER A 169 2.01 -11.52 5.30
N THR A 170 1.36 -10.50 5.87
CA THR A 170 1.99 -9.46 6.69
C THR A 170 2.54 -9.99 8.02
N ASP A 171 2.23 -11.25 8.39
CA ASP A 171 2.90 -11.90 9.53
C ASP A 171 4.31 -12.42 9.18
N THR A 172 4.86 -12.00 8.03
CA THR A 172 6.19 -12.33 7.50
C THR A 172 6.38 -13.77 7.06
N THR A 173 5.32 -14.59 7.12
CA THR A 173 5.41 -16.02 6.81
C THR A 173 4.70 -16.40 5.51
N LEU A 174 5.15 -17.52 4.92
CA LEU A 174 4.37 -18.26 3.95
C LEU A 174 3.79 -19.51 4.61
N LYS A 175 2.65 -19.98 4.12
CA LYS A 175 2.07 -21.27 4.58
C LYS A 175 1.64 -22.11 3.40
N LEU A 176 1.92 -23.41 3.51
CA LEU A 176 1.52 -24.45 2.55
C LEU A 176 0.29 -25.17 3.10
N TRP A 177 -0.75 -25.29 2.27
CA TRP A 177 -2.04 -25.82 2.68
C TRP A 177 -2.48 -27.01 1.81
N LYS A 178 -3.04 -28.00 2.47
CA LYS A 178 -3.83 -29.05 1.81
C LYS A 178 -5.25 -29.02 2.36
N GLY A 179 -6.20 -28.53 1.55
CA GLY A 179 -7.51 -28.13 2.06
C GLY A 179 -7.36 -27.05 3.16
N LYS A 180 -7.91 -27.32 4.35
CA LYS A 180 -7.77 -26.43 5.52
C LYS A 180 -6.59 -26.74 6.42
N THR A 181 -5.82 -27.77 6.12
CA THR A 181 -4.70 -28.20 6.95
C THR A 181 -3.44 -27.48 6.51
N CYS A 182 -2.81 -26.73 7.43
CA CYS A 182 -1.49 -26.18 7.22
C CYS A 182 -0.45 -27.30 7.31
N LEU A 183 0.22 -27.59 6.19
CA LEU A 183 1.26 -28.60 6.11
C LEU A 183 2.60 -28.05 6.59
N HIS A 184 2.92 -26.81 6.23
CA HIS A 184 4.18 -26.17 6.59
C HIS A 184 4.03 -24.66 6.72
N THR A 185 4.87 -24.06 7.58
CA THR A 185 5.03 -22.60 7.71
C THR A 185 6.48 -22.25 7.43
N PHE A 186 6.70 -21.41 6.40
CA PHE A 186 8.02 -20.94 6.02
C PHE A 186 8.27 -19.59 6.73
N ALA A 187 9.37 -19.50 7.45
CA ALA A 187 9.79 -18.31 8.16
C ALA A 187 11.19 -17.88 7.75
N GLY A 188 11.41 -16.61 7.54
CA GLY A 188 12.71 -16.08 7.13
C GLY A 188 12.66 -14.64 6.61
N HIS A 189 11.58 -14.23 5.95
CA HIS A 189 11.39 -12.83 5.62
C HIS A 189 11.26 -11.97 6.88
N SER A 190 11.75 -10.74 6.82
CA SER A 190 11.67 -9.78 7.94
C SER A 190 10.48 -8.83 7.84
N ASP A 191 9.76 -8.85 6.71
CA ASP A 191 8.59 -8.03 6.46
C ASP A 191 7.57 -8.80 5.61
N THR A 192 6.47 -8.15 5.26
CA THR A 192 5.32 -8.67 4.53
C THR A 192 5.71 -9.47 3.27
N VAL A 193 5.18 -10.67 3.14
CA VAL A 193 5.28 -11.48 1.91
C VAL A 193 4.13 -11.09 0.99
N ARG A 194 4.47 -10.46 -0.16
CA ARG A 194 3.48 -9.85 -1.06
C ARG A 194 3.32 -10.57 -2.39
N GLY A 195 4.39 -11.09 -2.95
CA GLY A 195 4.39 -11.82 -4.23
C GLY A 195 4.72 -13.29 -4.03
N LEU A 196 4.05 -14.16 -4.76
CA LEU A 196 4.31 -15.59 -4.77
C LEU A 196 4.30 -16.12 -6.21
N ALA A 197 5.19 -17.05 -6.51
CA ALA A 197 5.18 -17.82 -7.74
C ALA A 197 5.69 -19.25 -7.50
N GLU A 198 5.32 -20.16 -8.36
CA GLU A 198 5.97 -21.46 -8.43
C GLU A 198 7.28 -21.34 -9.18
N MET A 199 8.32 -22.00 -8.73
CA MET A 199 9.53 -22.25 -9.51
C MET A 199 9.52 -23.70 -9.96
N HIS A 200 9.27 -23.91 -11.25
CA HIS A 200 9.02 -25.23 -11.84
C HIS A 200 10.05 -26.30 -11.41
N GLY A 201 9.57 -27.34 -10.75
CA GLY A 201 10.38 -28.47 -10.31
C GLY A 201 11.33 -28.20 -9.12
N LEU A 202 11.38 -26.97 -8.59
CA LEU A 202 12.28 -26.59 -7.50
C LEU A 202 11.53 -26.18 -6.21
N GLY A 203 10.43 -25.41 -6.32
CA GLY A 203 9.73 -24.97 -5.14
C GLY A 203 8.93 -23.68 -5.29
N ILE A 204 8.99 -22.81 -4.30
CA ILE A 204 8.17 -21.60 -4.19
C ILE A 204 9.07 -20.37 -4.19
N LEU A 205 8.76 -19.39 -5.04
CA LEU A 205 9.32 -18.05 -4.98
C LEU A 205 8.44 -17.16 -4.13
N SER A 206 9.07 -16.32 -3.31
CA SER A 206 8.40 -15.28 -2.55
C SER A 206 9.09 -13.93 -2.74
N ALA A 207 8.30 -12.87 -2.89
CA ALA A 207 8.75 -11.49 -2.90
C ALA A 207 8.22 -10.75 -1.67
N SER A 208 9.03 -9.90 -1.06
CA SER A 208 8.72 -9.28 0.22
C SER A 208 8.98 -7.78 0.25
N HIS A 209 8.32 -7.12 1.20
CA HIS A 209 8.58 -5.75 1.57
C HIS A 209 9.98 -5.54 2.14
N ASP A 210 10.67 -6.61 2.58
CA ASP A 210 12.08 -6.55 3.01
C ASP A 210 13.07 -6.33 1.84
N GLY A 211 12.58 -6.18 0.60
CA GLY A 211 13.39 -5.94 -0.60
C GLY A 211 14.02 -7.20 -1.18
N SER A 212 13.80 -8.37 -0.59
CA SER A 212 14.36 -9.64 -1.04
C SER A 212 13.34 -10.53 -1.75
N ILE A 213 13.86 -11.43 -2.58
CA ILE A 213 13.13 -12.55 -3.18
C ILE A 213 13.78 -13.83 -2.68
N ARG A 214 12.98 -14.81 -2.27
CA ARG A 214 13.50 -16.11 -1.82
C ARG A 214 12.91 -17.26 -2.60
N LEU A 215 13.75 -18.25 -2.86
CA LEU A 215 13.35 -19.54 -3.37
C LEU A 215 13.37 -20.55 -2.22
N TRP A 216 12.26 -21.22 -2.01
CA TRP A 216 12.05 -22.18 -0.93
C TRP A 216 11.84 -23.59 -1.51
N ALA A 217 12.49 -24.58 -0.92
CA ALA A 217 12.07 -25.96 -1.08
C ALA A 217 10.72 -26.17 -0.37
N LEU A 218 9.92 -27.13 -0.84
CA LEU A 218 8.65 -27.47 -0.16
C LEU A 218 8.87 -28.03 1.25
N THR A 219 10.08 -28.44 1.59
CA THR A 219 10.52 -28.87 2.93
C THR A 219 10.72 -27.72 3.91
N GLY A 220 10.70 -26.46 3.43
CA GLY A 220 10.87 -25.25 4.27
C GLY A 220 12.25 -24.62 4.21
N GLU A 221 13.20 -25.22 3.52
CA GLU A 221 14.57 -24.70 3.40
C GLU A 221 14.63 -23.57 2.38
N VAL A 222 15.38 -22.50 2.68
CA VAL A 222 15.72 -21.46 1.71
C VAL A 222 16.81 -21.97 0.80
N LEU A 223 16.49 -22.17 -0.46
CA LEU A 223 17.44 -22.63 -1.49
C LEU A 223 18.26 -21.46 -2.05
N MET A 224 17.66 -20.28 -2.13
CA MET A 224 18.30 -19.10 -2.73
C MET A 224 17.67 -17.82 -2.16
N GLU A 225 18.48 -16.81 -1.98
CA GLU A 225 18.05 -15.44 -1.66
C GLU A 225 18.60 -14.49 -2.73
N MET A 226 17.72 -13.67 -3.29
CA MET A 226 18.04 -12.69 -4.32
C MET A 226 17.80 -11.29 -3.76
N VAL A 227 18.87 -10.51 -3.67
CA VAL A 227 18.88 -9.13 -3.18
C VAL A 227 19.39 -8.22 -4.29
N GLY A 228 18.72 -7.10 -4.53
CA GLY A 228 19.14 -6.16 -5.57
C GLY A 228 18.09 -5.09 -5.90
N HIS A 229 16.84 -5.25 -5.42
CA HIS A 229 15.89 -4.15 -5.40
C HIS A 229 16.23 -3.16 -4.30
N ALA A 230 16.00 -1.87 -4.56
CA ALA A 230 16.26 -0.79 -3.61
C ALA A 230 15.08 -0.49 -2.69
N SER A 231 13.90 -1.09 -2.96
CA SER A 231 12.68 -0.93 -2.18
C SER A 231 11.83 -2.20 -2.20
N ILE A 232 10.60 -2.10 -1.72
CA ILE A 232 9.60 -3.17 -1.63
C ILE A 232 9.47 -3.94 -2.95
N VAL A 233 9.50 -5.28 -2.89
CA VAL A 233 9.20 -6.14 -4.04
C VAL A 233 7.75 -6.59 -3.97
N TYR A 234 6.96 -6.18 -4.97
CA TYR A 234 5.53 -6.42 -4.99
C TYR A 234 5.13 -7.75 -5.64
N SER A 235 5.83 -8.15 -6.67
CA SER A 235 5.48 -9.30 -7.48
C SER A 235 6.71 -10.05 -7.94
N VAL A 236 6.54 -11.34 -8.17
CA VAL A 236 7.55 -12.24 -8.74
C VAL A 236 6.85 -13.25 -9.62
N ASP A 237 7.53 -13.67 -10.70
CA ASP A 237 7.08 -14.75 -11.56
C ASP A 237 8.28 -15.53 -12.12
N SER A 238 8.06 -16.75 -12.60
CA SER A 238 9.08 -17.59 -13.17
C SER A 238 8.67 -18.20 -14.50
N HIS A 239 9.64 -18.41 -15.36
CA HIS A 239 9.46 -19.08 -16.63
C HIS A 239 10.11 -20.47 -16.61
N VAL A 240 9.61 -21.38 -17.44
CA VAL A 240 10.15 -22.76 -17.59
C VAL A 240 11.63 -22.81 -17.99
N SER A 241 12.16 -21.72 -18.55
CA SER A 241 13.60 -21.58 -18.86
C SER A 241 14.49 -21.36 -17.63
N GLY A 242 13.91 -21.23 -16.44
CA GLY A 242 14.62 -20.90 -15.20
C GLY A 242 14.82 -19.40 -14.94
N LEU A 243 14.34 -18.52 -15.83
CA LEU A 243 14.35 -17.09 -15.60
C LEU A 243 13.28 -16.71 -14.56
N ILE A 244 13.61 -15.73 -13.74
CA ILE A 244 12.70 -15.13 -12.77
C ILE A 244 12.57 -13.64 -13.11
N VAL A 245 11.37 -13.09 -12.95
CA VAL A 245 11.11 -11.66 -13.07
C VAL A 245 10.49 -11.15 -11.78
N SER A 246 10.84 -9.93 -11.37
CA SER A 246 10.26 -9.26 -10.19
C SER A 246 9.92 -7.81 -10.47
N GLY A 247 8.87 -7.31 -9.84
CA GLY A 247 8.42 -5.93 -9.91
C GLY A 247 8.48 -5.24 -8.54
N SER A 248 8.92 -3.98 -8.51
CA SER A 248 9.20 -3.27 -7.27
C SER A 248 8.74 -1.82 -7.27
N GLU A 249 8.63 -1.28 -6.07
CA GLU A 249 8.43 0.14 -5.79
C GLU A 249 9.61 1.01 -6.28
N ASP A 250 10.81 0.43 -6.41
CA ASP A 250 12.00 1.12 -6.93
C ASP A 250 11.88 1.51 -8.43
N CYS A 251 10.69 1.35 -9.00
CA CYS A 251 10.38 1.66 -10.39
C CYS A 251 11.16 0.79 -11.39
N SER A 252 11.53 -0.41 -10.99
CA SER A 252 12.19 -1.36 -11.88
C SER A 252 11.50 -2.73 -11.89
N ALA A 253 11.53 -3.38 -13.07
CA ALA A 253 11.40 -4.82 -13.17
C ALA A 253 12.80 -5.42 -13.33
N LYS A 254 13.13 -6.45 -12.55
CA LYS A 254 14.43 -7.11 -12.62
C LYS A 254 14.28 -8.54 -13.11
N ILE A 255 15.23 -8.95 -13.95
CA ILE A 255 15.31 -10.30 -14.48
C ILE A 255 16.49 -10.99 -13.81
N TRP A 256 16.23 -12.18 -13.30
CA TRP A 256 17.19 -12.96 -12.55
C TRP A 256 17.45 -14.29 -13.24
N LYS A 257 18.70 -14.70 -13.24
CA LYS A 257 19.16 -16.02 -13.72
C LYS A 257 20.15 -16.57 -12.70
N ASP A 258 19.95 -17.80 -12.27
CA ASP A 258 20.82 -18.48 -11.30
C ASP A 258 21.13 -17.64 -10.05
N GLY A 259 20.12 -16.89 -9.56
CA GLY A 259 20.20 -16.02 -8.38
C GLY A 259 20.82 -14.64 -8.61
N ALA A 260 21.38 -14.38 -9.79
CA ALA A 260 21.98 -13.09 -10.14
C ALA A 260 21.01 -12.22 -10.96
N CYS A 261 20.96 -10.92 -10.67
CA CYS A 261 20.24 -9.96 -11.51
C CYS A 261 21.00 -9.76 -12.82
N VAL A 262 20.41 -10.23 -13.92
CA VAL A 262 21.03 -10.14 -15.27
C VAL A 262 20.56 -8.92 -16.05
N GLN A 263 19.39 -8.36 -15.72
CA GLN A 263 18.89 -7.13 -16.33
C GLN A 263 17.95 -6.41 -15.37
N SER A 264 18.01 -5.06 -15.40
CA SER A 264 17.05 -4.17 -14.76
C SER A 264 16.36 -3.34 -15.83
N ILE A 265 15.03 -3.33 -15.83
CA ILE A 265 14.18 -2.58 -16.76
C ILE A 265 13.51 -1.47 -15.96
N GLU A 266 13.85 -0.22 -16.25
CA GLU A 266 13.27 0.94 -15.58
C GLU A 266 11.85 1.22 -16.05
N HIS A 267 11.02 1.79 -15.18
CA HIS A 267 9.63 2.17 -15.48
C HIS A 267 9.34 3.59 -15.00
N PRO A 268 8.43 4.32 -15.66
CA PRO A 268 7.98 5.61 -15.17
C PRO A 268 6.93 5.46 -14.06
N GLY A 269 7.32 4.80 -12.96
CA GLY A 269 6.50 4.52 -11.79
C GLY A 269 6.74 3.14 -11.19
N CYS A 270 6.09 2.85 -10.05
CA CYS A 270 6.18 1.56 -9.37
C CYS A 270 5.69 0.43 -10.27
N VAL A 271 6.37 -0.70 -10.25
CA VAL A 271 5.96 -1.93 -10.95
C VAL A 271 5.18 -2.81 -9.97
N TRP A 272 3.86 -2.82 -10.13
CA TRP A 272 2.95 -3.50 -9.20
C TRP A 272 2.84 -5.00 -9.43
N ASP A 273 2.87 -5.43 -10.70
CA ASP A 273 2.78 -6.84 -11.05
C ASP A 273 3.61 -7.16 -12.28
N VAL A 274 4.11 -8.37 -12.33
CA VAL A 274 4.91 -8.91 -13.45
C VAL A 274 4.50 -10.34 -13.73
N LYS A 275 4.44 -10.71 -15.01
CA LYS A 275 4.14 -12.07 -15.47
C LYS A 275 4.94 -12.43 -16.70
N PHE A 276 5.31 -13.71 -16.83
CA PHE A 276 5.76 -14.26 -18.10
C PHE A 276 4.57 -14.68 -18.96
N LEU A 277 4.66 -14.41 -20.24
CA LEU A 277 3.83 -15.05 -21.26
C LEU A 277 4.40 -16.42 -21.61
N GLU A 278 3.57 -17.31 -22.17
CA GLU A 278 4.00 -18.66 -22.59
C GLU A 278 5.15 -18.64 -23.61
N ASN A 279 5.24 -17.58 -24.40
CA ASN A 279 6.30 -17.38 -25.39
C ASN A 279 7.61 -16.82 -24.81
N GLY A 280 7.70 -16.63 -23.50
CA GLY A 280 8.85 -16.10 -22.78
C GLY A 280 8.94 -14.58 -22.75
N ASP A 281 8.00 -13.84 -23.33
CA ASP A 281 7.91 -12.38 -23.14
C ASP A 281 7.45 -12.05 -21.72
N ILE A 282 7.76 -10.86 -21.25
CA ILE A 282 7.40 -10.37 -19.91
C ILE A 282 6.33 -9.29 -20.03
N VAL A 283 5.35 -9.35 -19.16
CA VAL A 283 4.34 -8.29 -19.00
C VAL A 283 4.55 -7.60 -17.66
N THR A 284 4.52 -6.28 -17.65
CA THR A 284 4.65 -5.46 -16.43
C THR A 284 3.47 -4.51 -16.30
N ALA A 285 2.93 -4.37 -15.09
CA ALA A 285 1.88 -3.43 -14.72
C ALA A 285 2.47 -2.29 -13.88
N CYS A 286 2.22 -1.06 -14.28
CA CYS A 286 2.87 0.10 -13.71
C CYS A 286 1.87 1.11 -13.13
N SER A 287 2.34 1.92 -12.18
CA SER A 287 1.55 2.99 -11.56
C SER A 287 1.26 4.17 -12.48
N ASP A 288 1.87 4.24 -13.67
CA ASP A 288 1.58 5.22 -14.70
C ASP A 288 0.34 4.88 -15.56
N GLY A 289 -0.42 3.85 -15.18
CA GLY A 289 -1.60 3.39 -15.89
C GLY A 289 -1.30 2.55 -17.14
N ALA A 290 -0.03 2.28 -17.44
CA ALA A 290 0.37 1.48 -18.59
C ALA A 290 0.73 0.04 -18.22
N VAL A 291 0.46 -0.86 -19.16
CA VAL A 291 0.98 -2.23 -19.16
C VAL A 291 1.97 -2.35 -20.30
N ARG A 292 3.14 -2.92 -20.06
CA ARG A 292 4.20 -3.04 -21.06
C ARG A 292 4.58 -4.48 -21.28
N ILE A 293 4.82 -4.83 -22.53
CA ILE A 293 5.30 -6.15 -22.95
C ILE A 293 6.75 -6.01 -23.38
N TRP A 294 7.59 -6.91 -22.87
CA TRP A 294 9.03 -6.93 -23.09
C TRP A 294 9.43 -8.23 -23.74
N THR A 295 10.30 -8.18 -24.73
CA THR A 295 10.73 -9.33 -25.49
C THR A 295 12.25 -9.39 -25.68
N SER A 296 12.80 -10.60 -25.71
CA SER A 296 14.19 -10.86 -26.10
C SER A 296 14.35 -11.23 -27.58
N TYR A 297 13.25 -11.23 -28.34
CA TYR A 297 13.23 -11.61 -29.76
C TYR A 297 13.21 -10.38 -30.65
N GLN A 298 14.19 -10.26 -31.53
CA GLN A 298 14.41 -9.08 -32.38
C GLN A 298 13.19 -8.70 -33.23
N GLU A 299 12.47 -9.70 -33.73
CA GLU A 299 11.29 -9.51 -34.59
C GLU A 299 10.05 -8.98 -33.86
N ARG A 300 10.07 -9.00 -32.51
CA ARG A 300 8.96 -8.50 -31.68
C ARG A 300 9.27 -7.18 -30.97
N ILE A 301 10.46 -6.63 -31.18
CA ILE A 301 10.81 -5.31 -30.61
C ILE A 301 9.91 -4.23 -31.23
N ALA A 302 9.51 -3.27 -30.39
CA ALA A 302 8.71 -2.12 -30.80
C ALA A 302 9.39 -1.28 -31.89
N GLU A 303 8.59 -0.54 -32.64
CA GLU A 303 9.09 0.39 -33.65
C GLU A 303 9.94 1.52 -32.98
N PRO A 304 10.92 2.09 -33.69
CA PRO A 304 11.77 3.14 -33.11
C PRO A 304 11.02 4.30 -32.46
N ALA A 305 9.89 4.69 -33.02
CA ALA A 305 9.06 5.78 -32.49
C ALA A 305 8.47 5.43 -31.10
N ASP A 306 8.08 4.19 -30.87
CA ASP A 306 7.54 3.72 -29.59
C ASP A 306 8.65 3.62 -28.54
N LEU A 307 9.86 3.19 -28.95
CA LEU A 307 11.05 3.18 -28.09
C LEU A 307 11.44 4.61 -27.67
N ASP A 308 11.44 5.57 -28.59
CA ASP A 308 11.74 6.97 -28.31
C ASP A 308 10.68 7.58 -27.37
N SER A 309 9.41 7.23 -27.57
CA SER A 309 8.30 7.64 -26.70
C SER A 309 8.52 7.12 -25.26
N TYR A 310 8.86 5.85 -25.11
CA TYR A 310 9.15 5.24 -23.80
C TYR A 310 10.35 5.91 -23.11
N VAL A 311 11.46 6.16 -23.83
CA VAL A 311 12.63 6.88 -23.28
C VAL A 311 12.26 8.29 -22.84
N SER A 312 11.38 8.97 -23.61
CA SER A 312 10.87 10.30 -23.25
C SER A 312 10.04 10.27 -21.96
N GLN A 313 9.16 9.26 -21.80
CA GLN A 313 8.38 9.05 -20.56
C GLN A 313 9.29 8.83 -19.35
N LEU A 314 10.30 7.98 -19.46
CA LEU A 314 11.29 7.76 -18.40
C LEU A 314 12.02 9.05 -18.02
N SER A 315 12.42 9.84 -19.02
CA SER A 315 13.13 11.11 -18.80
C SER A 315 12.23 12.12 -18.09
N GLN A 316 10.96 12.23 -18.50
CA GLN A 316 9.97 13.10 -17.85
C GLN A 316 9.71 12.67 -16.40
N TYR A 317 9.57 11.37 -16.15
CA TYR A 317 9.39 10.83 -14.80
C TYR A 317 10.60 11.13 -13.91
N LYS A 318 11.83 10.92 -14.40
CA LYS A 318 13.06 11.26 -13.67
C LYS A 318 13.16 12.77 -13.39
N LEU A 319 12.70 13.61 -14.31
CA LEU A 319 12.67 15.07 -14.12
C LEU A 319 11.62 15.50 -13.09
N SER A 320 10.44 14.84 -13.08
CA SER A 320 9.40 15.11 -12.06
C SER A 320 9.88 14.70 -10.67
N ARG A 321 10.54 13.54 -10.53
CA ARG A 321 11.15 13.10 -9.25
C ARG A 321 12.30 14.00 -8.77
N LYS A 322 12.96 14.73 -9.68
CA LYS A 322 13.98 15.74 -9.28
C LYS A 322 13.40 16.97 -8.60
N ARG A 323 12.09 17.11 -8.56
CA ARG A 323 11.38 18.11 -7.76
C ARG A 323 10.73 17.41 -6.57
N VAL A 324 11.24 17.63 -5.39
CA VAL A 324 10.73 17.07 -4.14
C VAL A 324 10.10 18.20 -3.34
N GLY A 325 8.77 18.16 -3.15
CA GLY A 325 8.04 19.20 -2.41
C GLY A 325 8.17 20.60 -3.05
N GLY A 326 8.22 20.69 -4.38
CA GLY A 326 8.40 21.95 -5.12
C GLY A 326 9.86 22.45 -5.14
N LEU A 327 10.80 21.80 -4.45
CA LEU A 327 12.22 22.10 -4.47
C LEU A 327 12.93 21.24 -5.52
N LYS A 328 13.94 21.80 -6.20
CA LYS A 328 14.78 21.00 -7.08
C LYS A 328 15.67 20.11 -6.22
N LEU A 329 15.79 18.84 -6.58
CA LEU A 329 16.65 17.88 -5.88
C LEU A 329 18.12 18.37 -5.80
N ASP A 330 18.58 19.10 -6.82
CA ASP A 330 19.91 19.65 -6.89
C ASP A 330 20.14 20.82 -5.89
N ASP A 331 19.07 21.45 -5.41
CA ASP A 331 19.11 22.52 -4.41
C ASP A 331 19.03 21.97 -2.97
N LEU A 332 18.77 20.66 -2.80
CA LEU A 332 18.77 20.04 -1.49
C LEU A 332 20.19 19.78 -0.99
N PRO A 333 20.46 20.01 0.31
CA PRO A 333 21.75 19.68 0.91
C PRO A 333 21.97 18.16 0.87
N GLY A 334 23.22 17.73 0.76
CA GLY A 334 23.59 16.32 0.82
C GLY A 334 23.68 15.78 2.25
N LEU A 335 24.22 14.57 2.39
CA LEU A 335 24.41 13.88 3.69
C LEU A 335 25.24 14.68 4.69
N GLU A 336 26.09 15.59 4.22
CA GLU A 336 26.88 16.50 5.06
C GLU A 336 26.02 17.39 5.96
N ALA A 337 24.79 17.68 5.55
CA ALA A 337 23.86 18.48 6.35
C ALA A 337 23.42 17.78 7.65
N LEU A 338 23.52 16.45 7.71
CA LEU A 338 23.20 15.68 8.91
C LEU A 338 24.30 15.74 9.98
N GLN A 339 25.48 16.24 9.64
CA GLN A 339 26.57 16.46 10.60
C GLN A 339 26.27 17.63 11.55
N ILE A 340 25.35 18.53 11.15
CA ILE A 340 24.92 19.65 11.98
C ILE A 340 23.75 19.16 12.86
N PRO A 341 23.93 19.12 14.20
CA PRO A 341 22.87 18.73 15.13
C PRO A 341 21.59 19.58 14.95
N GLY A 342 20.45 18.97 15.18
CA GLY A 342 19.19 19.70 15.28
C GLY A 342 19.10 20.49 16.60
N THR A 343 18.25 21.50 16.62
CA THR A 343 18.07 22.38 17.79
C THR A 343 16.89 21.96 18.66
N THR A 344 15.90 21.29 18.07
CA THR A 344 14.67 20.86 18.75
C THR A 344 14.34 19.42 18.41
N ASP A 345 13.73 18.70 19.36
CA ASP A 345 13.27 17.33 19.13
C ASP A 345 12.21 17.30 18.04
N GLY A 346 12.32 16.34 17.11
CA GLY A 346 11.41 16.24 15.98
C GLY A 346 11.67 17.26 14.85
N GLN A 347 12.70 18.10 14.94
CA GLN A 347 13.08 19.00 13.83
C GLN A 347 13.34 18.18 12.57
N THR A 348 12.64 18.49 11.48
CA THR A 348 12.79 17.78 10.21
C THR A 348 13.79 18.47 9.29
N LYS A 349 14.52 17.68 8.52
CA LYS A 349 15.42 18.13 7.47
C LYS A 349 15.28 17.21 6.26
N VAL A 350 15.11 17.79 5.08
CA VAL A 350 15.12 17.04 3.82
C VAL A 350 16.49 17.19 3.19
N ILE A 351 17.09 16.08 2.85
CA ILE A 351 18.41 16.03 2.21
C ILE A 351 18.35 15.20 0.93
N ARG A 352 19.33 15.41 0.06
CA ARG A 352 19.53 14.58 -1.12
C ARG A 352 20.32 13.32 -0.75
N GLU A 353 19.76 12.16 -1.02
CA GLU A 353 20.42 10.86 -0.90
C GLU A 353 20.34 10.15 -2.26
N GLY A 354 21.42 10.20 -3.04
CA GLY A 354 21.41 9.75 -4.44
C GLY A 354 20.47 10.59 -5.33
N ASP A 355 19.51 9.94 -5.95
CA ASP A 355 18.49 10.57 -6.81
C ASP A 355 17.16 10.85 -6.08
N ASN A 356 17.14 10.70 -4.75
CA ASN A 356 15.93 10.87 -3.95
C ASN A 356 16.11 11.99 -2.91
N GLY A 357 14.99 12.67 -2.57
CA GLY A 357 14.90 13.52 -1.39
C GLY A 357 14.48 12.66 -0.20
N VAL A 358 15.23 12.71 0.89
CA VAL A 358 14.97 11.90 2.09
C VAL A 358 14.77 12.82 3.29
N ALA A 359 13.69 12.59 4.02
CA ALA A 359 13.38 13.31 5.25
C ALA A 359 14.00 12.63 6.46
N TYR A 360 14.58 13.43 7.33
CA TYR A 360 15.16 13.03 8.61
C TYR A 360 14.55 13.85 9.73
N ALA A 361 14.34 13.25 10.90
CA ALA A 361 13.94 13.93 12.13
C ALA A 361 15.08 13.91 13.14
N TRP A 362 15.29 15.04 13.85
CA TRP A 362 16.25 15.11 14.92
C TRP A 362 15.74 14.44 16.19
N ASN A 363 16.46 13.48 16.67
CA ASN A 363 16.24 12.81 17.95
C ASN A 363 17.11 13.47 19.00
N LEU A 364 16.52 14.32 19.82
CA LEU A 364 17.25 15.09 20.83
C LEU A 364 17.84 14.18 21.93
N ARG A 365 17.22 13.02 22.21
CA ARG A 365 17.69 12.05 23.20
C ARG A 365 18.96 11.35 22.76
N GLU A 366 18.97 10.89 21.50
CA GLU A 366 20.08 10.12 20.94
C GLU A 366 21.10 11.01 20.24
N GLN A 367 20.79 12.32 20.12
CA GLN A 367 21.60 13.33 19.42
C GLN A 367 21.98 12.88 18.01
N LYS A 368 21.01 12.33 17.27
CA LYS A 368 21.19 11.88 15.90
C LYS A 368 19.98 12.22 15.05
N TRP A 369 20.17 12.19 13.73
CA TRP A 369 19.12 12.27 12.74
C TRP A 369 18.58 10.87 12.45
N ASP A 370 17.31 10.62 12.73
CA ASP A 370 16.61 9.39 12.38
C ASP A 370 15.93 9.55 11.02
N LYS A 371 16.13 8.59 10.13
CA LYS A 371 15.51 8.57 8.81
C LYS A 371 14.00 8.35 8.95
N ILE A 372 13.19 9.29 8.42
CA ILE A 372 11.73 9.18 8.39
C ILE A 372 11.30 8.36 7.17
N GLY A 373 11.83 8.69 5.98
CA GLY A 373 11.49 8.06 4.72
C GLY A 373 11.81 8.94 3.52
N GLU A 374 11.54 8.44 2.32
CA GLU A 374 11.66 9.22 1.10
C GLU A 374 10.52 10.24 1.01
N VAL A 375 10.88 11.45 0.58
CA VAL A 375 9.90 12.49 0.30
C VAL A 375 9.41 12.28 -1.13
N VAL A 376 8.18 11.82 -1.27
CA VAL A 376 7.49 11.75 -2.56
C VAL A 376 6.61 12.99 -2.70
N ASP A 377 6.61 13.62 -3.88
CA ASP A 377 5.57 14.58 -4.19
C ASP A 377 4.23 13.83 -4.10
N GLY A 378 3.26 14.42 -3.39
CA GLY A 378 1.88 13.97 -3.47
C GLY A 378 1.44 13.99 -4.93
N PRO A 379 0.32 13.33 -5.30
CA PRO A 379 -0.19 13.36 -6.66
C PRO A 379 -0.18 14.81 -7.13
N GLU A 380 0.45 15.06 -8.28
CA GLU A 380 0.37 16.37 -8.92
C GLU A 380 -1.13 16.64 -9.16
N ASP A 381 -1.70 17.40 -8.23
CA ASP A 381 -2.94 18.06 -8.53
C ASP A 381 -2.62 19.02 -9.67
N GLY A 382 -3.01 18.65 -10.88
CA GLY A 382 -3.09 19.55 -12.02
C GLY A 382 -4.12 20.68 -11.78
N MET A 383 -4.49 20.89 -10.53
CA MET A 383 -5.27 22.02 -10.04
C MET A 383 -4.35 23.22 -9.95
N LYS A 384 -4.66 24.24 -10.76
CA LYS A 384 -4.13 25.59 -10.54
C LYS A 384 -4.22 25.89 -9.05
N ARG A 385 -3.09 26.30 -8.46
CA ARG A 385 -3.06 26.75 -7.06
C ARG A 385 -4.20 27.73 -6.84
N PRO A 386 -4.98 27.59 -5.78
CA PRO A 386 -6.07 28.51 -5.50
C PRO A 386 -5.52 29.92 -5.34
N VAL A 387 -6.13 30.86 -6.03
CA VAL A 387 -5.76 32.30 -5.99
C VAL A 387 -6.72 33.03 -5.08
N LEU A 388 -6.20 33.74 -4.08
CA LEU A 388 -6.96 34.62 -3.21
C LEU A 388 -6.26 35.99 -3.15
N ASP A 389 -7.02 37.06 -3.39
CA ASP A 389 -6.51 38.45 -3.41
C ASP A 389 -5.32 38.67 -4.38
N GLY A 390 -5.23 37.87 -5.48
CA GLY A 390 -4.17 37.95 -6.49
C GLY A 390 -2.89 37.19 -6.13
N PHE A 391 -2.86 36.46 -5.01
CA PHE A 391 -1.77 35.61 -4.60
C PHE A 391 -2.14 34.11 -4.70
N GLU A 392 -1.18 33.29 -5.09
CA GLU A 392 -1.33 31.84 -5.15
C GLU A 392 -0.99 31.22 -3.79
N TYR A 393 -1.82 30.27 -3.35
CA TYR A 393 -1.65 29.52 -2.10
C TYR A 393 -1.70 28.02 -2.37
N ASP A 394 -1.06 27.21 -1.52
CA ASP A 394 -1.20 25.76 -1.58
C ASP A 394 -2.61 25.32 -1.17
N TYR A 395 -3.21 26.03 -0.23
CA TYR A 395 -4.56 25.80 0.25
C TYR A 395 -5.31 27.12 0.46
N VAL A 396 -6.60 27.14 0.15
CA VAL A 396 -7.54 28.19 0.58
C VAL A 396 -8.73 27.48 1.18
N PHE A 397 -8.78 27.46 2.51
CA PHE A 397 -9.85 26.79 3.24
C PHE A 397 -11.07 27.69 3.41
N ASP A 398 -12.24 27.08 3.38
CA ASP A 398 -13.50 27.72 3.74
C ASP A 398 -13.77 27.53 5.23
N VAL A 399 -13.78 28.62 5.99
CA VAL A 399 -14.03 28.60 7.43
C VAL A 399 -15.40 29.23 7.69
N ASP A 400 -16.32 28.40 8.18
CA ASP A 400 -17.64 28.83 8.64
C ASP A 400 -17.55 29.13 10.15
N ILE A 401 -17.84 30.38 10.53
CA ILE A 401 -17.84 30.81 11.94
C ILE A 401 -19.23 30.82 12.57
N GLY A 402 -20.27 30.36 11.85
CA GLY A 402 -21.64 30.21 12.35
C GLY A 402 -22.50 31.48 12.34
N ASP A 403 -23.73 31.35 12.82
CA ASP A 403 -24.72 32.44 13.05
C ASP A 403 -25.08 33.33 11.84
N GLY A 404 -24.98 32.77 10.59
CA GLY A 404 -25.38 33.51 9.38
C GLY A 404 -24.31 34.48 8.88
N GLU A 405 -23.12 34.46 9.44
CA GLU A 405 -21.95 35.17 8.93
C GLU A 405 -21.47 34.54 7.61
N PRO A 406 -20.90 35.32 6.68
CA PRO A 406 -20.39 34.79 5.44
C PRO A 406 -19.16 33.87 5.68
N ILE A 407 -19.07 32.81 4.91
CA ILE A 407 -17.91 31.90 4.89
C ILE A 407 -16.63 32.71 4.62
N ARG A 408 -15.63 32.55 5.46
CA ARG A 408 -14.35 33.27 5.37
C ARG A 408 -13.27 32.37 4.77
N LYS A 409 -12.36 32.98 4.00
CA LYS A 409 -11.26 32.26 3.32
C LYS A 409 -9.98 32.33 4.17
N LEU A 410 -9.41 31.16 4.48
CA LEU A 410 -8.14 31.02 5.18
C LEU A 410 -7.08 30.52 4.20
N PRO A 411 -6.18 31.40 3.71
CA PRO A 411 -5.07 31.00 2.86
C PRO A 411 -3.93 30.38 3.67
N TYR A 412 -3.33 29.31 3.15
CA TYR A 412 -2.23 28.63 3.79
C TYR A 412 -1.27 28.02 2.76
N ASN A 413 0.05 28.15 3.00
CA ASN A 413 1.07 27.42 2.26
C ASN A 413 1.70 26.37 3.16
N ARG A 414 2.09 25.23 2.59
CA ARG A 414 2.71 24.10 3.33
C ARG A 414 3.99 24.47 4.08
N LEU A 415 4.69 25.52 3.60
CA LEU A 415 5.92 26.02 4.21
C LEU A 415 5.69 27.08 5.28
N ASP A 416 4.45 27.58 5.42
CA ASP A 416 4.13 28.60 6.42
C ASP A 416 3.98 27.94 7.79
N ASN A 417 4.38 28.68 8.85
CA ASN A 417 4.11 28.24 10.21
C ASN A 417 2.61 28.33 10.49
N PRO A 418 1.91 27.22 10.82
CA PRO A 418 0.47 27.23 11.03
C PRO A 418 0.02 28.17 12.18
N TYR A 419 0.85 28.37 13.20
CA TYR A 419 0.57 29.30 14.30
C TYR A 419 0.61 30.75 13.83
N ASP A 420 1.62 31.13 13.05
CA ASP A 420 1.74 32.47 12.50
C ASP A 420 0.64 32.78 11.48
N THR A 421 0.23 31.77 10.70
CA THR A 421 -0.88 31.89 9.75
C THR A 421 -2.20 32.08 10.50
N ALA A 422 -2.44 31.29 11.54
CA ALA A 422 -3.63 31.43 12.38
C ALA A 422 -3.72 32.81 13.03
N ASP A 423 -2.62 33.32 13.61
CA ASP A 423 -2.57 34.63 14.23
C ASP A 423 -2.85 35.76 13.23
N LYS A 424 -2.18 35.72 12.06
CA LYS A 424 -2.38 36.73 11.00
C LYS A 424 -3.83 36.71 10.48
N TRP A 425 -4.40 35.52 10.29
CA TRP A 425 -5.76 35.37 9.80
C TRP A 425 -6.78 35.85 10.83
N LEU A 426 -6.65 35.44 12.10
CA LEU A 426 -7.53 35.89 13.18
C LEU A 426 -7.52 37.41 13.34
N LEU A 427 -6.35 38.04 13.26
CA LEU A 427 -6.21 39.47 13.30
C LEU A 427 -6.83 40.17 12.08
N LYS A 428 -6.62 39.61 10.86
CA LYS A 428 -7.21 40.13 9.62
C LYS A 428 -8.74 40.10 9.67
N GLU A 429 -9.30 39.02 10.19
CA GLU A 429 -10.74 38.80 10.28
C GLU A 429 -11.38 39.44 11.54
N ASN A 430 -10.58 40.10 12.37
CA ASN A 430 -10.99 40.72 13.62
C ASN A 430 -11.64 39.74 14.62
N LEU A 431 -11.07 38.50 14.67
CA LEU A 431 -11.50 37.42 15.56
C LEU A 431 -10.62 37.33 16.81
N PRO A 432 -11.14 36.82 17.94
CA PRO A 432 -10.36 36.64 19.17
C PRO A 432 -9.22 35.65 18.99
N LEU A 433 -8.01 35.99 19.47
CA LEU A 433 -6.83 35.12 19.46
C LEU A 433 -7.03 33.83 20.31
N ALA A 434 -8.06 33.78 21.13
CA ALA A 434 -8.43 32.55 21.86
C ALA A 434 -8.73 31.35 20.92
N TYR A 435 -9.09 31.63 19.68
CA TYR A 435 -9.35 30.59 18.65
C TYR A 435 -8.11 30.10 17.94
N ARG A 436 -6.94 30.64 18.24
CA ARG A 436 -5.64 30.28 17.61
C ARG A 436 -5.42 28.79 17.54
N GLN A 437 -5.56 28.08 18.66
CA GLN A 437 -5.29 26.65 18.72
C GLN A 437 -6.23 25.85 17.81
N GLN A 438 -7.50 26.24 17.74
CA GLN A 438 -8.51 25.59 16.90
C GLN A 438 -8.22 25.78 15.40
N ILE A 439 -7.81 27.00 15.02
CA ILE A 439 -7.43 27.31 13.63
C ILE A 439 -6.14 26.53 13.25
N VAL A 440 -5.17 26.45 14.15
CA VAL A 440 -3.96 25.66 13.93
C VAL A 440 -4.28 24.17 13.72
N GLU A 441 -5.12 23.59 14.57
CA GLU A 441 -5.54 22.19 14.44
C GLU A 441 -6.32 21.96 13.15
N PHE A 442 -7.19 22.89 12.75
CA PHE A 442 -7.91 22.88 11.49
C PHE A 442 -6.95 22.91 10.28
N ILE A 443 -5.95 23.80 10.29
CA ILE A 443 -4.93 23.89 9.24
C ILE A 443 -4.17 22.55 9.13
N LEU A 444 -3.65 22.03 10.24
CA LEU A 444 -2.85 20.80 10.28
C LEU A 444 -3.65 19.60 9.79
N GLN A 445 -4.91 19.48 10.20
CA GLN A 445 -5.79 18.39 9.81
C GLN A 445 -6.10 18.40 8.31
N ASN A 446 -6.41 19.57 7.75
CA ASN A 446 -6.85 19.71 6.37
C ASN A 446 -5.70 19.89 5.36
N SER A 447 -4.48 20.20 5.82
CA SER A 447 -3.26 20.26 4.99
C SER A 447 -2.51 18.92 4.92
N GLY A 448 -3.00 17.86 5.57
CA GLY A 448 -2.33 16.55 5.62
C GLY A 448 -1.06 16.51 6.49
N GLN A 449 -0.79 17.57 7.26
CA GLN A 449 0.37 17.67 8.16
C GLN A 449 0.09 17.17 9.59
N GLY A 450 -1.13 16.69 9.86
CA GLY A 450 -1.59 16.29 11.19
C GLY A 450 -1.50 14.78 11.43
N GLY A 451 -0.42 14.32 12.05
CA GLY A 451 -0.33 13.00 12.69
C GLY A 451 -0.90 12.95 14.12
N VAL A 452 -1.86 13.80 14.47
CA VAL A 452 -2.46 13.85 15.83
C VAL A 452 -3.89 13.35 15.75
N ALA A 453 -4.17 12.25 16.46
CA ALA A 453 -5.53 11.77 16.68
C ALA A 453 -6.32 12.86 17.46
N LEU A 454 -7.23 13.53 16.77
CA LEU A 454 -8.14 14.48 17.42
C LEU A 454 -9.18 13.72 18.25
N ASP A 455 -9.29 14.09 19.51
CA ASP A 455 -10.39 13.67 20.38
C ASP A 455 -11.72 14.14 19.79
N SER A 456 -12.68 13.22 19.69
CA SER A 456 -14.04 13.43 19.17
C SER A 456 -14.90 14.39 20.02
N SER A 457 -14.29 15.12 20.98
CA SER A 457 -14.95 16.09 21.87
C SER A 457 -14.92 17.53 21.36
N PHE A 458 -14.29 17.78 20.19
CA PHE A 458 -14.21 19.11 19.64
C PHE A 458 -15.61 19.63 19.23
N ARG A 459 -15.99 20.77 19.74
CA ARG A 459 -17.21 21.49 19.34
C ARG A 459 -16.83 22.86 18.83
N ASP A 460 -17.53 23.31 17.80
CA ASP A 460 -17.42 24.68 17.32
C ASP A 460 -17.76 25.64 18.48
N PRO A 461 -16.85 26.55 18.84
CA PRO A 461 -17.04 27.45 19.98
C PRO A 461 -18.14 28.46 19.76
N PHE A 462 -18.58 28.74 18.52
CA PHE A 462 -19.63 29.68 18.21
C PHE A 462 -21.02 29.05 18.14
N THR A 463 -21.13 27.85 17.59
CA THR A 463 -22.41 27.18 17.37
C THR A 463 -22.64 25.98 18.29
N GLY A 464 -21.59 25.50 18.99
CA GLY A 464 -21.65 24.28 19.81
C GLY A 464 -21.85 23.01 19.01
N ALA A 465 -21.81 23.09 17.67
CA ALA A 465 -21.92 21.96 16.75
C ALA A 465 -20.61 21.20 16.64
N ASN A 466 -20.65 19.95 16.13
CA ASN A 466 -19.44 19.21 15.81
C ASN A 466 -18.72 19.88 14.64
N ALA A 467 -17.38 19.84 14.65
CA ALA A 467 -16.55 20.47 13.62
C ALA A 467 -17.04 20.15 12.21
N TYR A 468 -17.20 21.16 11.38
CA TYR A 468 -17.54 21.02 9.97
C TYR A 468 -16.34 20.47 9.19
N ILE A 469 -16.51 19.34 8.52
CA ILE A 469 -15.53 18.77 7.62
C ILE A 469 -16.04 18.97 6.19
N PRO A 470 -15.41 19.82 5.36
CA PRO A 470 -15.80 19.98 3.96
C PRO A 470 -15.61 18.65 3.20
N GLY A 471 -16.69 18.12 2.62
CA GLY A 471 -16.67 16.86 1.83
C GLY A 471 -17.20 15.61 2.55
N GLY A 472 -17.57 15.69 3.82
CA GLY A 472 -18.21 14.60 4.55
C GLY A 472 -19.72 14.61 4.35
N SER A 473 -20.30 13.56 3.78
CA SER A 473 -21.76 13.38 3.72
C SER A 473 -22.32 13.30 5.15
N SER A 474 -23.28 14.16 5.47
CA SER A 474 -24.01 14.16 6.74
C SER A 474 -24.84 12.87 6.88
N SER A 475 -24.28 11.86 7.55
CA SER A 475 -25.10 10.78 8.12
C SER A 475 -25.38 11.16 9.57
N MET A 476 -26.63 11.46 9.89
CA MET A 476 -27.12 11.55 11.26
C MET A 476 -26.87 10.21 11.96
N SER A 477 -25.83 10.15 12.76
CA SER A 477 -25.61 9.06 13.70
C SER A 477 -26.14 9.48 15.06
N ALA A 478 -27.02 8.64 15.60
CA ALA A 478 -27.58 8.79 16.93
C ALA A 478 -26.49 9.07 17.97
N VAL A 479 -26.78 10.01 18.86
CA VAL A 479 -25.99 10.36 20.03
C VAL A 479 -25.78 9.10 20.88
N SER A 480 -24.65 8.45 20.71
CA SER A 480 -24.19 7.46 21.66
C SER A 480 -23.55 8.23 22.82
N ALA A 481 -24.17 8.19 23.98
CA ALA A 481 -23.62 8.72 25.20
C ALA A 481 -22.21 8.12 25.42
N LYS A 482 -21.19 8.99 25.61
CA LYS A 482 -19.84 8.55 26.00
C LYS A 482 -19.94 7.66 27.23
N PRO A 483 -19.38 6.46 27.23
CA PRO A 483 -19.26 5.71 28.46
C PRO A 483 -18.34 6.50 29.40
N THR A 484 -18.88 7.05 30.46
CA THR A 484 -18.09 7.56 31.59
C THR A 484 -17.53 6.36 32.32
N PHE A 485 -16.30 6.01 32.03
CA PHE A 485 -15.62 4.95 32.78
C PHE A 485 -15.35 5.47 34.19
N LYS A 486 -16.08 4.94 35.16
CA LYS A 486 -15.83 5.20 36.60
C LYS A 486 -14.58 4.48 37.10
N HIS A 487 -14.06 3.51 36.33
CA HIS A 487 -12.91 2.68 36.71
C HIS A 487 -12.04 2.38 35.51
N ILE A 488 -10.74 2.20 35.74
CA ILE A 488 -9.77 1.69 34.75
C ILE A 488 -10.21 0.28 34.31
N PRO A 489 -10.13 -0.07 32.99
CA PRO A 489 -10.52 -1.39 32.53
C PRO A 489 -9.76 -2.49 33.29
N LYS A 490 -10.46 -3.53 33.75
CA LYS A 490 -9.90 -4.62 34.55
C LYS A 490 -8.92 -5.56 33.81
N LYS A 491 -8.77 -5.42 32.48
CA LYS A 491 -7.81 -6.18 31.67
C LYS A 491 -7.28 -5.30 30.54
N GLY A 492 -5.98 -5.14 30.47
CA GLY A 492 -5.29 -4.45 29.40
C GLY A 492 -3.93 -3.91 29.83
N MET A 493 -3.10 -3.60 28.86
CA MET A 493 -1.82 -2.95 29.05
C MET A 493 -1.95 -1.51 28.57
N LEU A 494 -1.64 -0.54 29.46
CA LEU A 494 -1.57 0.87 29.11
C LEU A 494 -0.09 1.28 28.98
N VAL A 495 0.28 1.83 27.85
CA VAL A 495 1.63 2.35 27.58
C VAL A 495 1.52 3.86 27.40
N PHE A 496 2.29 4.61 28.20
CA PHE A 496 2.37 6.06 28.12
C PHE A 496 3.79 6.45 27.68
N ASP A 497 3.91 7.07 26.52
CA ASP A 497 5.20 7.56 26.02
C ASP A 497 5.52 8.98 26.51
N VAL A 498 4.49 9.79 26.77
CA VAL A 498 4.61 11.13 27.36
C VAL A 498 3.48 11.33 28.37
N ALA A 499 3.81 11.59 29.65
CA ALA A 499 2.82 11.87 30.67
C ALA A 499 3.44 12.65 31.86
N GLN A 500 2.60 13.35 32.64
CA GLN A 500 3.01 13.92 33.93
C GLN A 500 3.09 12.80 34.98
N PHE A 501 4.19 12.07 35.00
CA PHE A 501 4.39 10.84 35.78
C PHE A 501 4.15 11.02 37.27
N ASP A 502 4.56 12.16 37.86
CA ASP A 502 4.34 12.45 39.27
C ASP A 502 2.86 12.55 39.65
N GLY A 503 2.04 13.15 38.75
CA GLY A 503 0.59 13.23 38.93
C GLY A 503 -0.09 11.86 38.83
N ILE A 504 0.37 11.02 37.90
CA ILE A 504 -0.12 9.66 37.72
C ILE A 504 0.26 8.78 38.91
N LEU A 505 1.51 8.87 39.35
CA LEU A 505 2.00 8.10 40.53
C LEU A 505 1.20 8.49 41.78
N LYS A 506 0.95 9.77 42.01
CA LYS A 506 0.13 10.26 43.10
C LYS A 506 -1.29 9.70 43.03
N LYS A 507 -1.92 9.71 41.88
CA LYS A 507 -3.25 9.13 41.67
C LYS A 507 -3.31 7.63 41.88
N ILE A 508 -2.32 6.88 41.40
CA ILE A 508 -2.22 5.43 41.61
C ILE A 508 -2.06 5.13 43.11
N THR A 509 -1.26 5.92 43.84
CA THR A 509 -1.07 5.77 45.28
C THR A 509 -2.36 6.09 46.06
N GLU A 510 -3.10 7.13 45.65
CA GLU A 510 -4.42 7.46 46.20
C GLU A 510 -5.42 6.31 46.01
N PHE A 511 -5.49 5.75 44.79
CA PHE A 511 -6.33 4.59 44.48
C PHE A 511 -5.92 3.34 45.25
N HIS A 512 -4.63 3.06 45.35
CA HIS A 512 -4.11 1.93 46.11
C HIS A 512 -4.51 2.03 47.60
N ASN A 513 -4.35 3.21 48.17
CA ASN A 513 -4.71 3.44 49.58
C ASN A 513 -6.23 3.37 49.83
N SER A 514 -7.04 3.77 48.85
CA SER A 514 -8.51 3.66 48.91
C SER A 514 -8.99 2.21 48.82
N LEU A 515 -8.29 1.37 48.04
CA LEU A 515 -8.59 -0.06 47.91
C LEU A 515 -8.16 -0.90 49.11
N LEU A 516 -7.11 -0.48 49.84
CA LEU A 516 -6.67 -1.12 51.09
C LEU A 516 -7.65 -0.86 52.24
N SER A 517 -8.52 0.14 52.14
CA SER A 517 -9.53 0.45 53.14
C SER A 517 -10.86 -0.32 52.95
N ASP A 518 -11.01 -1.12 51.90
CA ASP A 518 -12.21 -1.91 51.62
C ASP A 518 -11.98 -3.42 51.95
N PRO A 519 -12.71 -4.02 52.89
CA PRO A 519 -12.39 -5.35 53.41
C PRO A 519 -12.81 -6.55 52.55
N VAL A 520 -13.25 -6.32 51.30
CA VAL A 520 -13.71 -7.42 50.43
C VAL A 520 -13.07 -7.34 49.05
N GLY A 521 -11.96 -8.05 48.86
CA GLY A 521 -11.40 -8.28 47.54
C GLY A 521 -9.93 -8.69 47.55
N CYS A 522 -9.68 -9.94 47.24
CA CYS A 522 -8.35 -10.48 47.04
C CYS A 522 -7.65 -9.79 45.87
N PHE A 523 -6.64 -8.96 46.12
CA PHE A 523 -5.84 -8.30 45.08
C PHE A 523 -4.42 -8.88 45.07
N THR A 524 -4.04 -9.37 43.91
CA THR A 524 -2.70 -9.89 43.64
C THR A 524 -1.86 -8.80 42.95
N ILE A 525 -0.89 -8.31 43.67
CA ILE A 525 0.42 -7.73 43.29
C ILE A 525 0.44 -6.79 42.06
N ILE A 526 0.66 -5.51 42.30
CA ILE A 526 1.18 -4.54 41.35
C ILE A 526 2.70 -4.73 41.28
N SER A 527 3.20 -5.26 40.15
CA SER A 527 4.65 -5.36 39.92
C SER A 527 5.11 -4.16 39.10
N PHE A 528 6.00 -3.35 39.66
CA PHE A 528 6.69 -2.29 38.90
C PHE A 528 8.01 -2.86 38.40
N LEU A 529 8.16 -2.90 37.08
CA LEU A 529 9.44 -3.19 36.43
C LEU A 529 10.04 -1.87 35.89
N PHE A 530 11.12 -1.41 36.52
CA PHE A 530 11.98 -0.36 36.00
C PHE A 530 12.94 -0.97 34.98
N HIS A 531 12.83 -0.62 33.71
CA HIS A 531 13.87 -0.93 32.73
C HIS A 531 14.72 0.32 32.49
N HIS A 532 16.01 0.19 32.72
CA HIS A 532 17.02 1.21 32.48
C HIS A 532 17.29 1.31 30.97
N CYS A 533 16.46 2.04 30.25
CA CYS A 533 16.73 2.69 28.93
C CYS A 533 15.41 3.23 28.41
N GLY A 534 15.16 4.54 28.63
CA GLY A 534 13.99 5.25 28.18
C GLY A 534 12.73 4.91 28.97
N PHE A 535 12.21 5.88 29.71
CA PHE A 535 11.08 5.73 30.62
C PHE A 535 9.81 5.21 29.91
N LYS A 536 9.58 3.91 29.95
CA LYS A 536 8.29 3.27 29.66
C LYS A 536 7.75 2.69 30.96
N PHE A 537 6.59 3.19 31.37
CA PHE A 537 5.88 2.59 32.50
C PHE A 537 4.93 1.51 31.96
N LEU A 538 5.16 0.28 32.36
CA LEU A 538 4.24 -0.83 32.13
C LEU A 538 3.46 -1.08 33.43
N ILE A 539 2.13 -0.92 33.36
CA ILE A 539 1.24 -1.29 34.50
C ILE A 539 0.49 -2.55 34.07
N PHE A 540 0.77 -3.66 34.78
CA PHE A 540 -0.03 -4.87 34.68
C PHE A 540 -1.13 -4.84 35.73
N ILE A 541 -2.38 -4.95 35.30
CA ILE A 541 -3.54 -5.15 36.16
C ILE A 541 -4.04 -6.55 35.89
N SER A 542 -3.85 -7.46 36.85
CA SER A 542 -4.38 -8.83 36.81
C SER A 542 -5.70 -8.92 37.55
#